data_f57d884680895506be2be75f417f2fe9
#
_entry.id   f57d884680895506be2be75f417f2fe9
#
_cell.length_a   1.000
_cell.length_b   1.000
_cell.length_c   1.000
_cell.angle_alpha   90.00
_cell.angle_beta   90.00
_cell.angle_gamma   90.00
#
_symmetry.space_group_name_H-M   'P 1'
#
loop_
_entity.id
_entity.type
_entity.pdbx_description
1 polymer ?
#
loop_
_entity_poly.entity_id
_entity_poly.type
_entity_poly.pdbx_seq_one_letter_code
_entity_poly.pdbx_strand_id
1 'polypeptide(L)'
;MGEGTLSVLCVDLTGGEKLQERLVASEARHAIGRCEKRISQTVEGFRGRLAKTSGSKIMAFFSDSEDALQSAVEMQRRISAFPPVSGVALGVRVGVCVGHASNEIRFFDNVPNNAAISLSDMAEPGQVLLGVPKRAKGFEWSDDLVARSLPGVTVACGKRNLGVYEIDWRKFAVGKIKTTPEKAGKAELELYLHFNGATVEVTRDRPLLSIGRLASCGMLLHSERCSRIHARIERRGDTFILLDQSTNGTFVTPDGGGEEGIHKREFLLSGRGKICFGESASVGNVEFASYAVGYQREI
;
A
#
# COMPACT_ATOMS: atom_id res chain seq x y z
N MET A 1 3.83 -18.80 -13.14
CA MET A 1 4.33 -17.63 -12.38
C MET A 1 3.62 -16.43 -12.99
N GLY A 2 2.63 -15.88 -12.28
CA GLY A 2 1.89 -14.73 -12.76
C GLY A 2 2.75 -13.47 -12.62
N GLU A 3 2.95 -12.75 -13.71
CA GLU A 3 3.55 -11.42 -13.70
C GLU A 3 2.62 -10.50 -12.91
N GLY A 4 3.03 -10.10 -11.69
CA GLY A 4 2.30 -9.12 -10.90
C GLY A 4 2.49 -7.72 -11.51
N THR A 5 1.43 -6.95 -11.64
CA THR A 5 1.51 -5.52 -12.00
C THR A 5 1.75 -4.71 -10.73
N LEU A 6 2.74 -3.82 -10.75
CA LEU A 6 2.94 -2.82 -9.70
C LEU A 6 2.64 -1.45 -10.30
N SER A 7 1.67 -0.76 -9.75
CA SER A 7 1.37 0.62 -10.11
C SER A 7 1.78 1.57 -8.99
N VAL A 8 2.42 2.66 -9.37
CA VAL A 8 2.86 3.71 -8.45
C VAL A 8 2.07 4.99 -8.76
N LEU A 9 1.52 5.57 -7.72
CA LEU A 9 0.77 6.81 -7.77
C LEU A 9 1.51 7.87 -6.95
N CYS A 10 1.73 9.04 -7.54
CA CYS A 10 2.25 10.23 -6.86
C CYS A 10 1.17 11.31 -6.88
N VAL A 11 0.86 11.81 -5.71
CA VAL A 11 -0.05 12.95 -5.52
C VAL A 11 0.74 14.13 -5.02
N ASP A 12 0.58 15.27 -5.65
CA ASP A 12 1.13 16.54 -5.19
C ASP A 12 -0.01 17.52 -4.85
N LEU A 13 -0.06 17.94 -3.59
CA LEU A 13 -1.08 18.84 -3.09
C LEU A 13 -0.76 20.29 -3.51
N THR A 14 -1.69 20.94 -4.15
CA THR A 14 -1.55 22.33 -4.65
C THR A 14 -2.41 23.31 -3.84
N GLY A 15 -1.98 24.57 -3.81
CA GLY A 15 -2.67 25.63 -3.06
C GLY A 15 -2.23 25.76 -1.61
N GLY A 16 -1.44 24.85 -1.08
CA GLY A 16 -0.98 24.86 0.32
C GLY A 16 -0.15 26.10 0.68
N GLU A 17 0.77 26.49 -0.21
CA GLU A 17 1.60 27.69 0.00
C GLU A 17 0.75 28.97 0.08
N LYS A 18 -0.21 29.14 -0.82
CA LYS A 18 -1.16 30.28 -0.79
C LYS A 18 -2.02 30.29 0.48
N LEU A 19 -2.33 29.13 1.04
CA LEU A 19 -3.03 29.07 2.33
C LEU A 19 -2.14 29.53 3.47
N GLN A 20 -0.87 29.14 3.46
CA GLN A 20 0.10 29.56 4.49
C GLN A 20 0.36 31.06 4.46
N GLU A 21 0.25 31.71 3.30
CA GLU A 21 0.35 33.17 3.17
C GLU A 21 -0.90 33.91 3.70
N ARG A 22 -2.07 33.29 3.69
CA ARG A 22 -3.35 33.92 4.02
C ARG A 22 -3.90 33.57 5.42
N LEU A 23 -3.43 32.51 5.99
CA LEU A 23 -3.89 31.97 7.26
C LEU A 23 -2.75 31.83 8.27
N VAL A 24 -3.11 31.82 9.54
CA VAL A 24 -2.14 31.43 10.58
C VAL A 24 -1.74 29.97 10.39
N ALA A 25 -0.49 29.65 10.77
CA ALA A 25 0.11 28.35 10.47
C ALA A 25 -0.69 27.13 10.99
N SER A 26 -1.46 27.29 12.07
CA SER A 26 -2.31 26.21 12.62
C SER A 26 -3.52 25.93 11.74
N GLU A 27 -4.19 26.97 11.23
CA GLU A 27 -5.35 26.84 10.35
C GLU A 27 -4.98 26.29 8.97
N ALA A 28 -3.88 26.80 8.39
CA ALA A 28 -3.36 26.30 7.14
C ALA A 28 -3.00 24.81 7.24
N ARG A 29 -2.31 24.39 8.31
CA ARG A 29 -2.00 22.97 8.57
C ARG A 29 -3.25 22.13 8.76
N HIS A 30 -4.28 22.66 9.42
CA HIS A 30 -5.54 21.93 9.59
C HIS A 30 -6.23 21.68 8.24
N ALA A 31 -6.29 22.70 7.37
CA ALA A 31 -6.89 22.58 6.05
C ALA A 31 -6.11 21.57 5.15
N ILE A 32 -4.78 21.66 5.14
CA ILE A 32 -3.90 20.73 4.42
C ILE A 32 -4.08 19.31 4.95
N GLY A 33 -4.04 19.10 6.27
CA GLY A 33 -4.20 17.79 6.90
C GLY A 33 -5.54 17.13 6.61
N ARG A 34 -6.61 17.90 6.40
CA ARG A 34 -7.90 17.35 5.94
C ARG A 34 -7.81 16.77 4.52
N CYS A 35 -7.07 17.43 3.62
CA CYS A 35 -6.83 16.90 2.27
C CYS A 35 -5.96 15.66 2.32
N GLU A 36 -4.86 15.68 3.07
CA GLU A 36 -3.97 14.52 3.25
C GLU A 36 -4.71 13.31 3.82
N LYS A 37 -5.55 13.54 4.83
CA LYS A 37 -6.41 12.47 5.38
C LYS A 37 -7.35 11.90 4.33
N ARG A 38 -7.95 12.76 3.48
CA ARG A 38 -8.85 12.32 2.42
C ARG A 38 -8.11 11.51 1.34
N ILE A 39 -6.88 11.93 1.00
CA ILE A 39 -6.00 11.21 0.08
C ILE A 39 -5.70 9.82 0.65
N SER A 40 -5.27 9.74 1.91
CA SER A 40 -4.95 8.48 2.59
C SER A 40 -6.14 7.52 2.60
N GLN A 41 -7.31 8.01 3.01
CA GLN A 41 -8.56 7.21 3.01
C GLN A 41 -8.95 6.73 1.61
N THR A 42 -8.65 7.51 0.57
CA THR A 42 -8.95 7.11 -0.80
C THR A 42 -7.99 6.02 -1.26
N VAL A 43 -6.69 6.16 -1.00
CA VAL A 43 -5.68 5.13 -1.31
C VAL A 43 -6.03 3.80 -0.63
N GLU A 44 -6.32 3.84 0.67
CA GLU A 44 -6.69 2.65 1.45
C GLU A 44 -7.99 2.00 0.93
N GLY A 45 -8.99 2.82 0.59
CA GLY A 45 -10.26 2.36 0.04
C GLY A 45 -10.15 1.63 -1.31
N PHE A 46 -9.08 1.86 -2.06
CA PHE A 46 -8.75 1.14 -3.30
C PHE A 46 -7.56 0.19 -3.12
N ARG A 47 -7.36 -0.35 -1.92
CA ARG A 47 -6.35 -1.37 -1.63
C ARG A 47 -4.91 -0.92 -1.88
N GLY A 48 -4.67 0.39 -1.97
CA GLY A 48 -3.35 0.97 -2.09
C GLY A 48 -2.63 1.04 -0.74
N ARG A 49 -1.31 1.10 -0.78
CA ARG A 49 -0.45 1.32 0.38
C ARG A 49 0.29 2.63 0.24
N LEU A 50 0.18 3.48 1.27
CA LEU A 50 0.92 4.74 1.35
C LEU A 50 2.38 4.47 1.67
N ALA A 51 3.26 5.17 0.96
CA ALA A 51 4.65 5.30 1.36
C ALA A 51 4.84 6.54 2.24
N LYS A 52 5.95 6.54 2.98
CA LYS A 52 6.34 7.71 3.75
C LYS A 52 6.68 8.86 2.79
N THR A 53 6.00 9.98 2.97
CA THR A 53 6.09 11.13 2.07
C THR A 53 7.30 12.02 2.36
N SER A 54 7.74 12.75 1.35
CA SER A 54 8.72 13.82 1.47
C SER A 54 8.11 15.11 0.91
N GLY A 55 7.99 16.14 1.72
CA GLY A 55 7.39 17.41 1.31
C GLY A 55 5.87 17.30 1.04
N SER A 56 5.40 17.98 -0.03
CA SER A 56 3.99 18.02 -0.43
C SER A 56 3.51 16.79 -1.20
N LYS A 57 4.42 15.85 -1.52
CA LYS A 57 4.12 14.69 -2.35
C LYS A 57 3.81 13.46 -1.51
N ILE A 58 2.72 12.79 -1.86
CA ILE A 58 2.27 11.54 -1.25
C ILE A 58 2.42 10.44 -2.29
N MET A 59 3.15 9.39 -1.93
CA MET A 59 3.34 8.22 -2.79
C MET A 59 2.44 7.07 -2.33
N ALA A 60 1.85 6.36 -3.28
CA ALA A 60 1.07 5.16 -3.02
C ALA A 60 1.40 4.05 -4.01
N PHE A 61 1.30 2.81 -3.55
CA PHE A 61 1.58 1.61 -4.32
C PHE A 61 0.34 0.72 -4.40
N PHE A 62 0.10 0.17 -5.58
CA PHE A 62 -1.03 -0.70 -5.86
C PHE A 62 -0.55 -1.96 -6.57
N SER A 63 -1.08 -3.10 -6.18
CA SER A 63 -0.85 -4.37 -6.86
C SER A 63 -1.71 -4.52 -8.12
N ASP A 64 -2.71 -3.68 -8.28
CA ASP A 64 -3.62 -3.63 -9.41
C ASP A 64 -3.61 -2.23 -10.03
N SER A 65 -3.50 -2.15 -11.36
CA SER A 65 -3.49 -0.87 -12.07
C SER A 65 -4.85 -0.19 -12.14
N GLU A 66 -5.93 -0.97 -12.14
CA GLU A 66 -7.29 -0.45 -12.10
C GLU A 66 -7.56 0.24 -10.76
N ASP A 67 -7.15 -0.38 -9.64
CA ASP A 67 -7.25 0.22 -8.31
C ASP A 67 -6.48 1.56 -8.23
N ALA A 68 -5.29 1.61 -8.81
CA ALA A 68 -4.51 2.85 -8.87
C ALA A 68 -5.22 3.96 -9.64
N LEU A 69 -5.81 3.64 -10.78
CA LEU A 69 -6.56 4.58 -11.61
C LEU A 69 -7.85 5.05 -10.95
N GLN A 70 -8.62 4.13 -10.39
CA GLN A 70 -9.85 4.46 -9.68
C GLN A 70 -9.57 5.31 -8.44
N SER A 71 -8.49 5.00 -7.72
CA SER A 71 -8.01 5.82 -6.60
C SER A 71 -7.67 7.24 -7.06
N ALA A 72 -6.95 7.40 -8.17
CA ALA A 72 -6.60 8.71 -8.72
C ALA A 72 -7.84 9.54 -9.10
N VAL A 73 -8.81 8.92 -9.77
CA VAL A 73 -10.06 9.56 -10.18
C VAL A 73 -10.91 9.98 -8.98
N GLU A 74 -11.11 9.07 -8.03
CA GLU A 74 -11.90 9.34 -6.83
C GLU A 74 -11.24 10.41 -5.96
N MET A 75 -9.93 10.42 -5.90
CA MET A 75 -9.14 11.43 -5.20
C MET A 75 -9.40 12.83 -5.78
N GLN A 76 -9.34 12.98 -7.11
CA GLN A 76 -9.67 14.25 -7.77
C GLN A 76 -11.09 14.72 -7.43
N ARG A 77 -12.08 13.82 -7.47
CA ARG A 77 -13.46 14.14 -7.12
C ARG A 77 -13.60 14.63 -5.69
N ARG A 78 -13.01 13.89 -4.75
CA ARG A 78 -13.11 14.21 -3.32
C ARG A 78 -12.42 15.52 -2.96
N ILE A 79 -11.28 15.81 -3.58
CA ILE A 79 -10.54 17.04 -3.30
C ILE A 79 -11.20 18.22 -4.01
N SER A 80 -11.65 18.08 -5.26
CA SER A 80 -12.34 19.14 -5.98
C SER A 80 -13.69 19.54 -5.35
N ALA A 81 -14.29 18.66 -4.55
CA ALA A 81 -15.52 18.93 -3.81
C ALA A 81 -15.31 19.74 -2.53
N PHE A 82 -14.06 19.98 -2.10
CA PHE A 82 -13.82 20.83 -0.94
C PHE A 82 -14.10 22.30 -1.25
N PRO A 83 -14.81 22.99 -0.37
CA PRO A 83 -14.97 24.43 -0.51
C PRO A 83 -13.62 25.14 -0.35
N PRO A 84 -13.40 26.25 -1.07
CA PRO A 84 -12.22 27.08 -0.85
C PRO A 84 -12.13 27.56 0.61
N VAL A 85 -10.91 27.56 1.15
CA VAL A 85 -10.61 28.07 2.48
C VAL A 85 -9.92 29.44 2.31
N SER A 86 -10.47 30.49 2.89
CA SER A 86 -10.00 31.88 2.69
C SER A 86 -9.81 32.26 1.22
N GLY A 87 -10.73 31.80 0.36
CA GLY A 87 -10.68 32.05 -1.08
C GLY A 87 -9.59 31.27 -1.85
N VAL A 88 -8.91 30.31 -1.19
CA VAL A 88 -7.93 29.41 -1.81
C VAL A 88 -8.54 28.03 -1.98
N ALA A 89 -8.65 27.56 -3.22
CA ALA A 89 -9.00 26.19 -3.50
C ALA A 89 -7.75 25.29 -3.37
N LEU A 90 -7.85 24.23 -2.57
CA LEU A 90 -6.87 23.16 -2.58
C LEU A 90 -7.18 22.21 -3.74
N GLY A 91 -6.13 21.73 -4.39
CA GLY A 91 -6.22 20.80 -5.49
C GLY A 91 -5.12 19.75 -5.41
N VAL A 92 -5.16 18.79 -6.31
CA VAL A 92 -4.09 17.79 -6.44
C VAL A 92 -3.69 17.63 -7.89
N ARG A 93 -2.40 17.36 -8.10
CA ARG A 93 -1.82 16.86 -9.34
C ARG A 93 -1.50 15.40 -9.15
N VAL A 94 -1.92 14.55 -10.05
CA VAL A 94 -1.76 13.11 -9.88
C VAL A 94 -1.01 12.51 -11.06
N GLY A 95 0.08 11.80 -10.76
CA GLY A 95 0.83 11.00 -11.71
C GLY A 95 0.69 9.51 -11.37
N VAL A 96 0.26 8.71 -12.33
CA VAL A 96 0.15 7.25 -12.19
C VAL A 96 1.10 6.58 -13.17
N CYS A 97 2.02 5.76 -12.67
CA CYS A 97 2.90 4.93 -13.47
C CYS A 97 2.45 3.48 -13.36
N VAL A 98 2.05 2.88 -14.48
CA VAL A 98 1.72 1.47 -14.57
C VAL A 98 2.96 0.70 -15.00
N GLY A 99 3.38 -0.27 -14.21
CA GLY A 99 4.51 -1.14 -14.50
C GLY A 99 4.13 -2.61 -14.44
N HIS A 100 4.79 -3.45 -15.26
CA HIS A 100 4.81 -4.88 -15.00
C HIS A 100 5.92 -5.13 -13.98
N ALA A 101 5.60 -5.79 -12.88
CA ALA A 101 6.60 -6.36 -12.00
C ALA A 101 7.27 -7.53 -12.72
N SER A 102 8.25 -7.24 -13.58
CA SER A 102 9.23 -8.27 -13.93
C SER A 102 10.07 -8.54 -12.68
N ASN A 103 10.50 -9.80 -12.49
CA ASN A 103 11.35 -10.23 -11.36
C ASN A 103 12.64 -9.41 -11.18
N GLU A 104 12.92 -8.45 -12.05
CA GLU A 104 14.07 -7.55 -12.05
C GLU A 104 13.80 -6.17 -11.40
N ILE A 105 12.55 -5.80 -11.16
CA ILE A 105 12.24 -4.55 -10.45
C ILE A 105 12.22 -4.88 -8.96
N ARG A 106 13.37 -4.89 -8.35
CA ARG A 106 13.50 -4.87 -6.90
C ARG A 106 12.81 -3.60 -6.39
N PHE A 107 12.06 -3.70 -5.31
CA PHE A 107 11.39 -2.59 -4.61
C PHE A 107 12.32 -1.39 -4.28
N PHE A 108 13.61 -1.52 -4.51
CA PHE A 108 14.65 -0.53 -4.29
C PHE A 108 15.06 0.25 -5.55
N ASP A 109 14.62 -0.15 -6.74
CA ASP A 109 14.82 0.67 -7.93
C ASP A 109 13.75 1.77 -7.91
N ASN A 110 14.17 3.00 -7.59
CA ASN A 110 13.33 4.21 -7.57
C ASN A 110 12.72 4.59 -8.94
N VAL A 111 12.83 3.72 -9.92
CA VAL A 111 12.48 3.99 -11.33
C VAL A 111 10.98 4.24 -11.54
N PRO A 112 10.04 3.38 -11.06
CA PRO A 112 8.61 3.67 -11.17
C PRO A 112 8.20 4.87 -10.31
N ASN A 113 8.85 5.06 -9.17
CA ASN A 113 8.62 6.20 -8.28
C ASN A 113 8.98 7.50 -8.99
N ASN A 114 10.15 7.56 -9.62
CA ASN A 114 10.60 8.74 -10.36
C ASN A 114 9.68 9.04 -11.55
N ALA A 115 9.18 8.02 -12.23
CA ALA A 115 8.23 8.20 -13.32
C ALA A 115 6.88 8.76 -12.82
N ALA A 116 6.34 8.25 -11.72
CA ALA A 116 5.12 8.77 -11.11
C ALA A 116 5.29 10.21 -10.60
N ILE A 117 6.45 10.53 -10.00
CA ILE A 117 6.81 11.90 -9.60
C ILE A 117 6.86 12.81 -10.82
N SER A 118 7.58 12.43 -11.88
CA SER A 118 7.67 13.22 -13.10
C SER A 118 6.30 13.48 -13.73
N LEU A 119 5.42 12.49 -13.73
CA LEU A 119 4.04 12.64 -14.20
C LEU A 119 3.25 13.64 -13.34
N SER A 120 3.38 13.58 -12.02
CA SER A 120 2.70 14.52 -11.12
C SER A 120 3.25 15.95 -11.28
N ASP A 121 4.56 16.11 -11.54
CA ASP A 121 5.18 17.42 -11.79
C ASP A 121 4.75 18.05 -13.12
N MET A 122 4.50 17.21 -14.12
CA MET A 122 4.00 17.64 -15.42
C MET A 122 2.50 17.94 -15.43
N ALA A 123 1.76 17.40 -14.47
CA ALA A 123 0.32 17.59 -14.37
C ALA A 123 -0.04 18.99 -13.89
N GLU A 124 -1.13 19.55 -14.41
CA GLU A 124 -1.75 20.77 -13.87
C GLU A 124 -2.63 20.45 -12.65
N PRO A 125 -2.91 21.44 -11.78
CA PRO A 125 -3.86 21.27 -10.70
C PRO A 125 -5.22 20.74 -11.21
N GLY A 126 -5.68 19.64 -10.66
CA GLY A 126 -6.92 18.98 -11.11
C GLY A 126 -6.70 17.98 -12.25
N GLN A 127 -5.48 17.72 -12.68
CA GLN A 127 -5.16 16.80 -13.77
C GLN A 127 -4.65 15.45 -13.23
N VAL A 128 -4.98 14.37 -13.95
CA VAL A 128 -4.44 13.02 -13.72
C VAL A 128 -3.69 12.61 -14.98
N LEU A 129 -2.38 12.39 -14.86
CA LEU A 129 -1.54 11.86 -15.92
C LEU A 129 -1.16 10.41 -15.66
N LEU A 130 -1.27 9.60 -16.70
CA LEU A 130 -0.99 8.18 -16.68
C LEU A 130 0.15 7.86 -17.62
N GLY A 131 1.18 7.20 -17.11
CA GLY A 131 2.29 6.66 -17.88
C GLY A 131 2.15 5.16 -18.11
N VAL A 132 2.16 4.74 -19.36
CA VAL A 132 2.04 3.33 -19.76
C VAL A 132 3.19 2.95 -20.68
N PRO A 133 3.82 1.77 -20.52
CA PRO A 133 4.82 1.29 -21.46
C PRO A 133 4.25 1.19 -22.87
N LYS A 134 4.92 1.78 -23.88
CA LYS A 134 4.46 1.81 -25.27
C LYS A 134 4.20 0.43 -25.92
N ARG A 135 4.66 -0.65 -25.29
CA ARG A 135 4.52 -2.04 -25.75
C ARG A 135 3.91 -2.97 -24.71
N ALA A 136 3.13 -2.43 -23.77
CA ALA A 136 2.43 -3.28 -22.82
C ALA A 136 1.34 -4.08 -23.54
N LYS A 137 1.68 -5.30 -23.97
CA LYS A 137 0.66 -6.28 -24.40
C LYS A 137 -0.14 -6.67 -23.17
N GLY A 138 -1.45 -6.51 -23.22
CA GLY A 138 -2.36 -6.93 -22.14
C GLY A 138 -2.73 -5.84 -21.14
N PHE A 139 -2.36 -4.57 -21.37
CA PHE A 139 -2.98 -3.47 -20.69
C PHE A 139 -4.28 -3.09 -21.40
N GLU A 140 -5.37 -3.65 -20.93
CA GLU A 140 -6.71 -3.32 -21.41
C GLU A 140 -7.27 -2.23 -20.51
N TRP A 141 -7.72 -1.15 -21.13
CA TRP A 141 -8.46 -0.11 -20.46
C TRP A 141 -9.84 -0.64 -20.10
N SER A 142 -10.37 -0.28 -18.93
CA SER A 142 -11.82 -0.47 -18.73
C SER A 142 -12.56 0.37 -19.78
N ASP A 143 -13.64 -0.16 -20.33
CA ASP A 143 -14.45 0.52 -21.35
C ASP A 143 -14.95 1.90 -20.90
N ASP A 144 -14.96 2.15 -19.59
CA ASP A 144 -15.38 3.38 -18.96
C ASP A 144 -14.27 4.43 -18.82
N LEU A 145 -13.00 4.08 -19.13
CA LEU A 145 -11.88 5.00 -18.99
C LEU A 145 -11.74 5.91 -20.21
N VAL A 146 -12.05 7.18 -20.03
CA VAL A 146 -11.78 8.21 -21.04
C VAL A 146 -10.38 8.76 -20.87
N ALA A 147 -9.45 8.32 -21.74
CA ALA A 147 -8.08 8.75 -21.74
C ALA A 147 -7.70 9.44 -23.04
N ARG A 148 -7.02 10.57 -22.96
CA ARG A 148 -6.48 11.31 -24.10
C ARG A 148 -4.97 11.12 -24.17
N SER A 149 -4.47 10.56 -25.26
CA SER A 149 -3.02 10.50 -25.51
C SER A 149 -2.41 11.91 -25.62
N LEU A 150 -1.25 12.11 -25.04
CA LEU A 150 -0.45 13.34 -25.18
C LEU A 150 0.73 13.04 -26.13
N PRO A 151 0.54 13.22 -27.45
CA PRO A 151 1.57 12.90 -28.44
C PRO A 151 2.80 13.78 -28.25
N GLY A 152 3.99 13.17 -28.37
CA GLY A 152 5.26 13.87 -28.14
C GLY A 152 5.71 13.97 -26.69
N VAL A 153 4.82 13.68 -25.73
CA VAL A 153 5.16 13.62 -24.30
C VAL A 153 5.56 12.21 -23.93
N THR A 154 6.73 12.06 -23.30
CA THR A 154 7.21 10.78 -22.79
C THR A 154 7.89 10.98 -21.45
N VAL A 155 7.75 9.99 -20.57
CA VAL A 155 8.44 9.96 -19.27
C VAL A 155 9.35 8.75 -19.24
N ALA A 156 10.59 8.98 -18.80
CA ALA A 156 11.55 7.89 -18.66
C ALA A 156 11.18 6.99 -17.46
N CYS A 157 11.20 5.68 -17.70
CA CYS A 157 11.03 4.66 -16.67
C CYS A 157 12.12 3.60 -16.86
N GLY A 158 13.27 3.81 -16.22
CA GLY A 158 14.50 3.06 -16.45
C GLY A 158 14.98 3.17 -17.89
N LYS A 159 15.17 2.02 -18.54
CA LYS A 159 15.59 1.94 -19.95
C LYS A 159 14.42 2.11 -20.95
N ARG A 160 13.21 2.34 -20.47
CA ARG A 160 11.99 2.44 -21.29
C ARG A 160 11.40 3.84 -21.20
N ASN A 161 10.71 4.24 -22.25
CA ASN A 161 9.89 5.45 -22.25
C ASN A 161 8.41 5.06 -22.18
N LEU A 162 7.69 5.74 -21.31
CA LEU A 162 6.24 5.60 -21.16
C LEU A 162 5.55 6.55 -22.15
N GLY A 163 4.46 6.10 -22.76
CA GLY A 163 3.47 6.98 -23.38
C GLY A 163 2.64 7.65 -22.28
N VAL A 164 2.33 8.93 -22.44
CA VAL A 164 1.58 9.69 -21.45
C VAL A 164 0.16 9.92 -21.93
N TYR A 165 -0.78 9.74 -21.03
CA TYR A 165 -2.21 9.93 -21.26
C TYR A 165 -2.78 10.81 -20.15
N GLU A 166 -3.69 11.72 -20.53
CA GLU A 166 -4.51 12.46 -19.59
C GLU A 166 -5.84 11.72 -19.35
N ILE A 167 -6.21 11.52 -18.11
CA ILE A 167 -7.46 10.90 -17.73
C ILE A 167 -8.54 11.96 -17.52
N ASP A 168 -9.63 11.88 -18.28
CA ASP A 168 -10.81 12.73 -18.05
C ASP A 168 -11.65 12.16 -16.89
N TRP A 169 -11.18 12.41 -15.68
CA TRP A 169 -11.80 11.90 -14.47
C TRP A 169 -13.25 12.41 -14.24
N ARG A 170 -13.66 13.48 -14.90
CA ARG A 170 -15.03 14.01 -14.80
C ARG A 170 -16.02 13.15 -15.57
N LYS A 171 -15.58 12.56 -16.67
CA LYS A 171 -16.38 11.64 -17.50
C LYS A 171 -16.24 10.19 -17.06
N PHE A 172 -15.25 9.88 -16.25
CA PHE A 172 -15.08 8.55 -15.70
C PHE A 172 -16.30 8.25 -14.81
N ALA A 173 -17.18 7.37 -15.28
CA ALA A 173 -18.25 6.88 -14.44
C ALA A 173 -17.60 6.07 -13.29
N VAL A 174 -17.58 6.60 -12.07
CA VAL A 174 -17.46 5.76 -10.88
C VAL A 174 -18.78 5.00 -10.77
N GLY A 175 -19.00 4.24 -11.80
CA GLY A 175 -20.04 3.30 -11.83
C GLY A 175 -19.49 2.04 -11.24
N LYS A 176 -20.03 1.72 -10.09
CA LYS A 176 -19.85 0.42 -9.48
C LYS A 176 -18.37 0.18 -9.24
N ILE A 177 -17.92 0.47 -8.03
CA ILE A 177 -17.16 -0.57 -7.38
C ILE A 177 -17.83 -1.87 -7.86
N LYS A 178 -17.29 -2.45 -8.91
CA LYS A 178 -17.28 -3.87 -9.02
C LYS A 178 -16.39 -4.23 -7.83
N THR A 179 -16.95 -4.27 -6.65
CA THR A 179 -16.81 -5.46 -5.86
C THR A 179 -17.08 -6.51 -6.91
N THR A 180 -16.03 -6.91 -7.60
CA THR A 180 -16.10 -8.09 -8.46
C THR A 180 -16.74 -9.06 -7.53
N PRO A 181 -17.99 -9.53 -7.80
CA PRO A 181 -18.46 -10.64 -7.04
C PRO A 181 -17.32 -11.60 -7.24
N GLU A 182 -16.70 -11.98 -6.12
CA GLU A 182 -15.66 -12.96 -6.10
C GLU A 182 -15.73 -13.75 -7.40
N LYS A 183 -14.73 -13.57 -8.30
CA LYS A 183 -14.45 -14.63 -9.25
C LYS A 183 -14.13 -15.78 -8.34
N ALA A 184 -15.14 -16.57 -8.07
CA ALA A 184 -14.98 -17.85 -7.45
C ALA A 184 -13.79 -18.52 -8.13
N GLY A 185 -12.65 -18.63 -7.43
CA GLY A 185 -11.67 -19.55 -7.88
C GLY A 185 -10.22 -19.19 -8.03
N LYS A 186 -9.64 -18.20 -7.35
CA LYS A 186 -8.27 -18.40 -6.86
C LYS A 186 -8.31 -18.20 -5.36
N ALA A 187 -8.28 -19.32 -4.65
CA ALA A 187 -8.07 -19.31 -3.22
C ALA A 187 -6.83 -18.44 -2.93
N GLU A 188 -7.03 -17.29 -2.27
CA GLU A 188 -5.92 -16.41 -1.90
C GLU A 188 -5.18 -17.02 -0.73
N LEU A 189 -3.86 -16.87 -0.74
CA LEU A 189 -3.02 -17.32 0.34
C LEU A 189 -3.18 -16.34 1.51
N GLU A 190 -3.55 -16.84 2.67
CA GLU A 190 -3.75 -16.08 3.90
C GLU A 190 -2.88 -16.64 5.01
N LEU A 191 -2.53 -15.82 5.98
CA LEU A 191 -1.84 -16.25 7.18
C LEU A 191 -2.80 -16.16 8.36
N TYR A 192 -2.93 -17.26 9.07
CA TYR A 192 -3.72 -17.37 10.30
C TYR A 192 -2.78 -17.54 11.50
N LEU A 193 -3.02 -16.76 12.54
CA LEU A 193 -2.33 -16.90 13.82
C LEU A 193 -3.35 -17.23 14.90
N HIS A 194 -3.11 -18.31 15.60
CA HIS A 194 -3.90 -18.70 16.79
C HIS A 194 -3.11 -18.36 18.04
N PHE A 195 -3.66 -17.47 18.84
CA PHE A 195 -3.05 -17.01 20.09
C PHE A 195 -4.11 -16.85 21.17
N ASN A 196 -3.91 -17.49 22.35
CA ASN A 196 -4.81 -17.40 23.51
C ASN A 196 -6.30 -17.64 23.17
N GLY A 197 -6.58 -18.63 22.30
CA GLY A 197 -7.94 -18.98 21.88
C GLY A 197 -8.57 -18.04 20.86
N ALA A 198 -7.88 -16.99 20.43
CA ALA A 198 -8.29 -16.10 19.36
C ALA A 198 -7.54 -16.40 18.06
N THR A 199 -8.19 -16.19 16.93
CA THR A 199 -7.57 -16.26 15.61
C THR A 199 -7.44 -14.85 15.05
N VAL A 200 -6.23 -14.50 14.59
CA VAL A 200 -5.94 -13.25 13.88
C VAL A 200 -5.47 -13.59 12.48
N GLU A 201 -6.02 -12.90 11.51
CA GLU A 201 -5.76 -13.14 10.10
C GLU A 201 -4.93 -12.00 9.51
N VAL A 202 -3.96 -12.35 8.67
CA VAL A 202 -3.26 -11.42 7.80
C VAL A 202 -3.67 -11.75 6.37
N THR A 203 -4.50 -10.90 5.82
CA THR A 203 -5.14 -11.07 4.51
C THR A 203 -4.70 -9.95 3.57
N ARG A 204 -5.22 -9.95 2.36
CA ARG A 204 -5.03 -8.84 1.42
C ARG A 204 -5.61 -7.53 1.95
N ASP A 205 -6.76 -7.61 2.63
CA ASP A 205 -7.45 -6.45 3.18
C ASP A 205 -6.85 -5.98 4.51
N ARG A 206 -6.15 -6.86 5.20
CA ARG A 206 -5.42 -6.59 6.44
C ARG A 206 -3.97 -7.07 6.32
N PRO A 207 -3.15 -6.38 5.51
CA PRO A 207 -1.82 -6.87 5.15
C PRO A 207 -0.76 -6.67 6.23
N LEU A 208 -1.12 -6.04 7.35
CA LEU A 208 -0.22 -5.73 8.45
C LEU A 208 -0.83 -6.13 9.79
N LEU A 209 -0.07 -6.89 10.57
CA LEU A 209 -0.38 -7.23 11.96
C LEU A 209 0.77 -6.74 12.86
N SER A 210 0.47 -5.86 13.81
CA SER A 210 1.39 -5.48 14.88
C SER A 210 1.21 -6.40 16.09
N ILE A 211 2.32 -6.79 16.71
CA ILE A 211 2.39 -7.75 17.81
C ILE A 211 3.20 -7.13 18.94
N GLY A 212 2.69 -7.16 20.17
CA GLY A 212 3.40 -6.60 21.32
C GLY A 212 2.51 -6.35 22.54
N ARG A 213 3.10 -5.76 23.58
CA ARG A 213 2.39 -5.48 24.84
C ARG A 213 1.56 -4.19 24.85
N LEU A 214 1.66 -3.34 23.81
CA LEU A 214 0.81 -2.17 23.71
C LEU A 214 -0.62 -2.59 23.34
N ALA A 215 -1.61 -2.00 24.02
CA ALA A 215 -3.02 -2.23 23.74
C ALA A 215 -3.44 -1.84 22.31
N SER A 216 -2.64 -1.05 21.60
CA SER A 216 -2.83 -0.70 20.19
C SER A 216 -2.32 -1.76 19.21
N CYS A 217 -1.64 -2.81 19.69
CA CYS A 217 -1.21 -3.92 18.83
C CYS A 217 -2.40 -4.77 18.41
N GLY A 218 -2.39 -5.23 17.17
CA GLY A 218 -3.41 -6.15 16.65
C GLY A 218 -3.38 -7.52 17.30
N MET A 219 -2.23 -7.94 17.87
CA MET A 219 -2.08 -9.10 18.73
C MET A 219 -1.39 -8.68 20.03
N LEU A 220 -2.14 -8.75 21.14
CA LEU A 220 -1.67 -8.29 22.45
C LEU A 220 -0.96 -9.43 23.19
N LEU A 221 0.33 -9.21 23.50
CA LEU A 221 1.14 -10.10 24.33
C LEU A 221 1.09 -9.65 25.80
N HIS A 222 1.24 -10.60 26.73
CA HIS A 222 1.18 -10.31 28.18
C HIS A 222 2.52 -10.50 28.90
N SER A 223 3.43 -11.29 28.34
CA SER A 223 4.73 -11.57 28.94
C SER A 223 5.59 -10.33 29.09
N GLU A 224 6.20 -10.12 30.23
CA GLU A 224 7.16 -9.02 30.49
C GLU A 224 8.42 -9.11 29.64
N ARG A 225 8.74 -10.30 29.11
CA ARG A 225 9.82 -10.56 28.16
C ARG A 225 9.55 -9.99 26.77
N CYS A 226 8.28 -9.68 26.48
CA CYS A 226 7.89 -9.10 25.21
C CYS A 226 8.03 -7.59 25.22
N SER A 227 8.46 -7.01 24.11
CA SER A 227 8.55 -5.55 23.93
C SER A 227 7.16 -4.94 23.74
N ARG A 228 7.02 -3.64 24.01
CA ARG A 228 5.77 -2.88 23.77
C ARG A 228 5.31 -3.01 22.32
N ILE A 229 6.22 -2.84 21.36
CA ILE A 229 6.08 -3.27 19.97
C ILE A 229 7.16 -4.32 19.79
N HIS A 230 6.76 -5.57 19.62
CA HIS A 230 7.68 -6.71 19.62
C HIS A 230 8.04 -7.15 18.21
N ALA A 231 7.02 -7.38 17.40
CA ALA A 231 7.17 -7.76 16.02
C ALA A 231 6.02 -7.21 15.18
N ARG A 232 6.15 -7.32 13.87
CA ARG A 232 5.05 -7.13 12.95
C ARG A 232 5.09 -8.19 11.86
N ILE A 233 3.96 -8.54 11.34
CA ILE A 233 3.84 -9.40 10.18
C ILE A 233 3.28 -8.59 9.03
N GLU A 234 3.94 -8.64 7.89
CA GLU A 234 3.55 -7.96 6.66
C GLU A 234 3.26 -8.98 5.56
N ARG A 235 2.11 -8.84 4.91
CA ARG A 235 1.86 -9.50 3.64
C ARG A 235 2.54 -8.71 2.52
N ARG A 236 3.44 -9.35 1.79
CA ARG A 236 4.12 -8.80 0.61
C ARG A 236 3.77 -9.66 -0.61
N GLY A 237 2.72 -9.29 -1.33
CA GLY A 237 2.15 -10.15 -2.39
C GLY A 237 1.56 -11.43 -1.80
N ASP A 238 2.06 -12.58 -2.25
CA ASP A 238 1.68 -13.91 -1.74
C ASP A 238 2.66 -14.45 -0.69
N THR A 239 3.43 -13.57 -0.05
CA THR A 239 4.38 -13.94 1.00
C THR A 239 4.06 -13.19 2.30
N PHE A 240 4.40 -13.82 3.43
CA PHE A 240 4.22 -13.24 4.76
C PHE A 240 5.57 -13.12 5.44
N ILE A 241 5.92 -11.90 5.81
CA ILE A 241 7.21 -11.58 6.42
C ILE A 241 7.01 -11.16 7.87
N LEU A 242 7.62 -11.90 8.77
CA LEU A 242 7.76 -11.51 10.17
C LEU A 242 8.98 -10.59 10.30
N LEU A 243 8.79 -9.41 10.89
CA LEU A 243 9.87 -8.47 11.21
C LEU A 243 9.98 -8.36 12.72
N ASP A 244 11.09 -8.80 13.26
CA ASP A 244 11.38 -8.62 14.68
C ASP A 244 11.91 -7.21 14.97
N GLN A 245 11.36 -6.59 16.00
CA GLN A 245 11.76 -5.25 16.50
C GLN A 245 12.01 -5.27 18.02
N SER A 246 12.09 -6.47 18.57
CA SER A 246 12.13 -6.69 20.02
C SER A 246 13.52 -6.52 20.61
N THR A 247 13.56 -6.52 21.94
CA THR A 247 14.81 -6.55 22.72
C THR A 247 15.33 -7.96 22.89
N ASN A 248 14.44 -8.94 23.06
CA ASN A 248 14.80 -10.31 23.42
C ASN A 248 14.69 -11.30 22.23
N GLY A 249 14.20 -10.85 21.07
CA GLY A 249 14.04 -11.69 19.88
C GLY A 249 12.70 -12.41 19.80
N THR A 250 12.42 -12.87 18.60
CA THR A 250 11.28 -13.74 18.25
C THR A 250 11.85 -15.09 17.79
N PHE A 251 11.20 -16.19 18.16
CA PHE A 251 11.68 -17.52 17.82
C PHE A 251 10.64 -18.24 16.98
N VAL A 252 11.00 -18.71 15.81
CA VAL A 252 10.10 -19.36 14.87
C VAL A 252 10.50 -20.81 14.70
N THR A 253 9.53 -21.71 14.87
CA THR A 253 9.69 -23.16 14.65
C THR A 253 8.73 -23.59 13.57
N PRO A 254 9.16 -23.69 12.29
CA PRO A 254 8.36 -24.29 11.23
C PRO A 254 8.08 -25.77 11.52
N ASP A 255 6.91 -26.27 11.10
CA ASP A 255 6.59 -27.70 11.22
C ASP A 255 7.63 -28.55 10.47
N GLY A 256 8.21 -29.53 11.17
CA GLY A 256 9.26 -30.38 10.64
C GLY A 256 10.65 -29.73 10.57
N GLY A 257 10.82 -28.50 11.06
CA GLY A 257 12.08 -27.76 11.14
C GLY A 257 12.59 -27.54 12.57
N GLY A 258 13.76 -26.96 12.70
CA GLY A 258 14.32 -26.50 13.97
C GLY A 258 13.83 -25.10 14.33
N GLU A 259 13.96 -24.72 15.60
CA GLU A 259 13.72 -23.36 16.06
C GLU A 259 14.79 -22.41 15.55
N GLU A 260 14.40 -21.28 14.99
CA GLU A 260 15.26 -20.21 14.53
C GLU A 260 14.98 -18.91 15.30
N GLY A 261 16.01 -18.37 15.96
CA GLY A 261 15.95 -17.09 16.66
C GLY A 261 16.07 -15.92 15.68
N ILE A 262 15.12 -15.03 15.73
CA ILE A 262 15.01 -13.83 14.89
C ILE A 262 15.21 -12.62 15.78
N HIS A 263 16.25 -11.81 15.51
CA HIS A 263 16.51 -10.59 16.25
C HIS A 263 16.82 -9.43 15.30
N LYS A 264 15.94 -8.44 15.27
CA LYS A 264 16.01 -7.24 14.41
C LYS A 264 16.22 -7.54 12.93
N ARG A 265 15.62 -8.64 12.46
CA ARG A 265 15.68 -9.07 11.07
C ARG A 265 14.33 -9.61 10.59
N GLU A 266 14.25 -9.85 9.31
CA GLU A 266 13.08 -10.43 8.65
C GLU A 266 13.16 -11.95 8.60
N PHE A 267 11.99 -12.59 8.63
CA PHE A 267 11.81 -14.03 8.46
C PHE A 267 10.59 -14.31 7.58
N LEU A 268 10.74 -15.17 6.58
CA LEU A 268 9.65 -15.61 5.71
C LEU A 268 8.82 -16.68 6.41
N LEU A 269 7.56 -16.38 6.70
CA LEU A 269 6.60 -17.36 7.20
C LEU A 269 6.02 -18.16 6.03
N SER A 270 6.13 -19.47 6.07
CA SER A 270 5.57 -20.40 5.08
C SER A 270 5.06 -21.67 5.75
N GLY A 271 4.06 -22.32 5.17
CA GLY A 271 3.48 -23.53 5.73
C GLY A 271 2.86 -23.31 7.11
N ARG A 272 3.17 -24.16 8.06
CA ARG A 272 2.69 -24.10 9.45
C ARG A 272 3.86 -24.08 10.43
N GLY A 273 3.60 -23.63 11.66
CA GLY A 273 4.60 -23.63 12.71
C GLY A 273 4.17 -22.85 13.94
N LYS A 274 5.15 -22.54 14.78
CA LYS A 274 4.97 -21.79 16.03
C LYS A 274 5.89 -20.58 16.05
N ILE A 275 5.42 -19.51 16.69
CA ILE A 275 6.18 -18.28 16.93
C ILE A 275 6.16 -18.02 18.43
N CYS A 276 7.31 -18.05 19.08
CA CYS A 276 7.49 -17.70 20.50
C CYS A 276 8.06 -16.28 20.59
N PHE A 277 7.62 -15.51 21.58
CA PHE A 277 7.95 -14.11 21.73
C PHE A 277 8.80 -13.85 22.97
N GLY A 278 9.99 -13.31 22.79
CA GLY A 278 10.89 -12.89 23.87
C GLY A 278 11.71 -14.02 24.50
N GLU A 279 11.37 -15.27 24.25
CA GLU A 279 12.10 -16.48 24.71
C GLU A 279 11.92 -17.65 23.77
N SER A 280 12.89 -18.57 23.75
CA SER A 280 12.86 -19.82 23.01
C SER A 280 11.84 -20.80 23.63
N ALA A 281 11.19 -21.60 22.79
CA ALA A 281 10.28 -22.68 23.23
C ALA A 281 10.97 -23.70 24.15
N SER A 282 12.29 -23.82 24.07
CA SER A 282 13.10 -24.74 24.89
C SER A 282 13.14 -24.35 26.37
N VAL A 283 12.81 -23.10 26.71
CA VAL A 283 12.84 -22.61 28.11
C VAL A 283 11.58 -22.99 28.88
N GLY A 284 10.54 -23.48 28.22
CA GLY A 284 9.26 -23.89 28.83
C GLY A 284 8.35 -22.70 29.11
N ASN A 285 7.05 -22.91 29.13
CA ASN A 285 5.96 -21.98 29.49
C ASN A 285 6.03 -20.57 28.83
N VAL A 286 6.36 -20.52 27.54
CA VAL A 286 6.51 -19.28 26.75
C VAL A 286 5.20 -18.97 26.03
N GLU A 287 4.79 -17.69 25.99
CA GLU A 287 3.73 -17.25 25.09
C GLU A 287 4.09 -17.54 23.63
N PHE A 288 3.22 -18.28 22.94
CA PHE A 288 3.41 -18.60 21.53
C PHE A 288 2.13 -18.45 20.74
N ALA A 289 2.26 -18.11 19.48
CA ALA A 289 1.21 -18.20 18.48
C ALA A 289 1.49 -19.39 17.54
N SER A 290 0.49 -20.20 17.25
CA SER A 290 0.58 -21.11 16.10
C SER A 290 0.24 -20.35 14.83
N TYR A 291 0.98 -20.58 13.76
CA TYR A 291 0.69 -19.96 12.47
C TYR A 291 0.45 -21.00 11.37
N ALA A 292 -0.38 -20.64 10.41
CA ALA A 292 -0.62 -21.40 9.20
C ALA A 292 -0.75 -20.46 8.01
N VAL A 293 0.02 -20.73 6.96
CA VAL A 293 -0.12 -20.07 5.65
C VAL A 293 -0.83 -21.06 4.73
N GLY A 294 -2.01 -20.71 4.26
CA GLY A 294 -2.82 -21.60 3.45
C GLY A 294 -3.95 -20.87 2.74
N TYR A 295 -4.69 -21.61 1.93
CA TYR A 295 -5.87 -21.11 1.25
C TYR A 295 -7.10 -21.26 2.16
N GLN A 296 -8.03 -20.31 2.11
CA GLN A 296 -9.24 -20.24 2.97
C GLN A 296 -10.08 -21.54 3.05
N ARG A 297 -9.86 -22.51 2.17
CA ARG A 297 -10.56 -23.81 2.15
C ARG A 297 -9.80 -24.99 2.77
N GLU A 298 -8.58 -24.78 3.25
CA GLU A 298 -7.69 -25.86 3.70
C GLU A 298 -7.34 -25.80 5.19
N ILE A 299 -7.95 -24.87 5.95
CA ILE A 299 -7.62 -24.66 7.36
C ILE A 299 -8.82 -24.95 8.25
#